data_1bfbcef57c7a4e335813b7f99d492a9d
#
_entry.id   1bfbcef57c7a4e335813b7f99d492a9d
#
_cell.length_a   1.000
_cell.length_b   1.000
_cell.length_c   1.000
_cell.angle_alpha   90.00
_cell.angle_beta   90.00
_cell.angle_gamma   90.00
#
_symmetry.space_group_name_H-M   'P 1'
#
loop_
_entity.id
_entity.type
_entity.pdbx_description
1 polymer ?
#
loop_
_entity_poly.entity_id
_entity_poly.type
_entity_poly.pdbx_seq_one_letter_code
_entity_poly.pdbx_strand_id
1 'polypeptide(L)'
;FSLRNSAANFTLDEIGSAVEYVHERGKKLYITLNIFAHNCHTSRMEQYLKELAEHPVDAVIIADPGVLSLVRDIMPDTACHISTQANCTNTRAADFWYKQGVKRVVLARELSLNEVSEISANSDCSTEVFVQGAMCISYSGRCYLSSYMANRGANLGDCAQSCRWKYSLVEEERPNEYYPIVEDGEYASVMSSRDLCMIQHIPEL
;
A
#
# COMPACT_ATOMS: atom_id res chain seq x y z
N PHE A 1 8.13 -5.24 8.27
CA PHE A 1 7.99 -3.83 7.86
C PHE A 1 6.85 -3.63 6.84
N SER A 2 5.83 -4.48 6.87
CA SER A 2 4.64 -4.41 6.03
C SER A 2 3.51 -3.62 6.69
N LEU A 3 2.66 -2.97 5.89
CA LEU A 3 1.40 -2.36 6.34
C LEU A 3 0.34 -3.39 6.80
N ARG A 4 0.69 -4.64 6.94
CA ARG A 4 -0.12 -5.70 7.55
C ARG A 4 0.58 -6.32 8.75
N ASN A 5 1.20 -5.49 9.57
CA ASN A 5 2.00 -5.93 10.73
C ASN A 5 1.19 -6.76 11.75
N SER A 6 -0.11 -6.53 11.86
CA SER A 6 -1.01 -7.31 12.71
C SER A 6 -1.43 -8.68 12.13
N ALA A 7 -1.09 -8.97 10.88
CA ALA A 7 -1.28 -10.28 10.26
C ALA A 7 -0.10 -11.21 10.58
N ALA A 8 -0.29 -12.52 10.42
CA ALA A 8 0.82 -13.47 10.43
C ALA A 8 1.75 -13.14 9.25
N ASN A 9 2.97 -12.70 9.54
CA ASN A 9 3.99 -12.41 8.54
C ASN A 9 5.01 -13.54 8.52
N PHE A 10 5.62 -13.79 7.37
CA PHE A 10 6.70 -14.75 7.23
C PHE A 10 7.92 -14.32 8.04
N THR A 11 8.57 -15.24 8.72
CA THR A 11 9.92 -15.10 9.25
C THR A 11 10.93 -15.16 8.09
N LEU A 12 12.19 -14.81 8.33
CA LEU A 12 13.24 -14.90 7.31
C LEU A 12 13.46 -16.35 6.84
N ASP A 13 13.44 -17.32 7.76
CA ASP A 13 13.55 -18.74 7.41
C ASP A 13 12.38 -19.22 6.54
N GLU A 14 11.17 -18.77 6.85
CA GLU A 14 10.00 -19.07 6.03
C GLU A 14 10.05 -18.37 4.67
N ILE A 15 10.67 -17.18 4.56
CA ILE A 15 10.90 -16.50 3.27
C ILE A 15 11.82 -17.34 2.41
N GLY A 16 12.92 -17.89 2.95
CA GLY A 16 13.80 -18.78 2.21
C GLY A 16 13.05 -19.97 1.61
N SER A 17 12.29 -20.68 2.44
CA SER A 17 11.46 -21.80 2.00
C SER A 17 10.38 -21.39 0.98
N ALA A 18 9.79 -20.20 1.15
CA ALA A 18 8.80 -19.67 0.23
C ALA A 18 9.40 -19.32 -1.14
N VAL A 19 10.62 -18.77 -1.18
CA VAL A 19 11.35 -18.52 -2.44
C VAL A 19 11.55 -19.83 -3.21
N GLU A 20 12.09 -20.85 -2.56
CA GLU A 20 12.31 -22.18 -3.18
C GLU A 20 10.99 -22.72 -3.74
N TYR A 21 9.94 -22.73 -2.92
CA TYR A 21 8.63 -23.24 -3.30
C TYR A 21 8.03 -22.55 -4.52
N VAL A 22 8.13 -21.20 -4.61
CA VAL A 22 7.54 -20.45 -5.74
C VAL A 22 8.42 -20.56 -7.00
N HIS A 23 9.75 -20.57 -6.85
CA HIS A 23 10.68 -20.67 -7.96
C HIS A 23 10.60 -22.04 -8.65
N GLU A 24 10.47 -23.14 -7.89
CA GLU A 24 10.20 -24.47 -8.46
C GLU A 24 8.95 -24.52 -9.34
N ARG A 25 8.02 -23.57 -9.14
CA ARG A 25 6.77 -23.45 -9.91
C ARG A 25 6.80 -22.35 -10.96
N GLY A 26 7.99 -21.80 -11.24
CA GLY A 26 8.18 -20.71 -12.18
C GLY A 26 7.45 -19.42 -11.77
N LYS A 27 7.24 -19.21 -10.48
CA LYS A 27 6.59 -18.02 -9.93
C LYS A 27 7.62 -17.11 -9.24
N LYS A 28 7.19 -15.91 -8.86
CA LYS A 28 8.02 -14.88 -8.23
C LYS A 28 7.52 -14.56 -6.84
N LEU A 29 8.45 -14.22 -5.94
CA LEU A 29 8.17 -13.77 -4.59
C LEU A 29 8.57 -12.31 -4.41
N TYR A 30 7.63 -11.48 -3.94
CA TYR A 30 7.88 -10.07 -3.64
C TYR A 30 7.68 -9.80 -2.15
N ILE A 31 8.60 -9.08 -1.54
CA ILE A 31 8.56 -8.74 -0.12
C ILE A 31 8.12 -7.29 0.06
N THR A 32 7.09 -7.06 0.90
CA THR A 32 6.60 -5.70 1.19
C THR A 32 7.37 -5.04 2.34
N LEU A 33 7.93 -3.85 2.07
CA LEU A 33 8.63 -2.99 3.00
C LEU A 33 8.03 -1.57 2.94
N ASN A 34 6.72 -1.47 3.10
CA ASN A 34 5.94 -0.30 2.72
C ASN A 34 5.31 0.46 3.90
N ILE A 35 5.84 0.30 5.11
CA ILE A 35 5.46 1.13 6.25
C ILE A 35 5.90 2.58 6.06
N PHE A 36 5.32 3.50 6.82
CA PHE A 36 5.88 4.82 7.02
C PHE A 36 7.15 4.70 7.86
N ALA A 37 8.30 4.75 7.19
CA ALA A 37 9.59 4.61 7.85
C ALA A 37 9.96 5.90 8.60
N HIS A 38 10.19 5.78 9.91
CA HIS A 38 10.79 6.82 10.75
C HIS A 38 12.23 6.43 11.07
N ASN A 39 13.04 7.39 11.52
CA ASN A 39 14.44 7.14 11.89
C ASN A 39 14.61 5.99 12.89
N CYS A 40 13.65 5.79 13.81
CA CYS A 40 13.69 4.65 14.74
C CYS A 40 13.52 3.27 14.07
N HIS A 41 13.06 3.23 12.80
CA HIS A 41 12.91 2.00 12.03
C HIS A 41 14.12 1.70 11.15
N THR A 42 14.89 2.72 10.74
CA THR A 42 15.92 2.58 9.70
C THR A 42 17.01 1.59 10.06
N SER A 43 17.56 1.64 11.27
CA SER A 43 18.63 0.71 11.71
C SER A 43 18.16 -0.75 11.74
N ARG A 44 16.92 -0.98 12.19
CA ARG A 44 16.33 -2.33 12.20
C ARG A 44 16.02 -2.82 10.79
N MET A 45 15.62 -1.91 9.91
CA MET A 45 15.35 -2.22 8.50
C MET A 45 16.64 -2.53 7.76
N GLU A 46 17.71 -1.79 8.04
CA GLU A 46 19.04 -2.08 7.50
C GLU A 46 19.52 -3.49 7.86
N GLN A 47 19.40 -3.87 9.13
CA GLN A 47 19.74 -5.23 9.56
C GLN A 47 18.87 -6.27 8.86
N TYR A 48 17.56 -6.05 8.82
CA TYR A 48 16.63 -6.96 8.13
C TYR A 48 16.95 -7.13 6.64
N LEU A 49 17.32 -6.04 5.96
CA LEU A 49 17.70 -6.09 4.55
C LEU A 49 18.99 -6.88 4.32
N LYS A 50 19.98 -6.77 5.23
CA LYS A 50 21.21 -7.58 5.16
C LYS A 50 20.92 -9.08 5.28
N GLU A 51 20.01 -9.46 6.17
CA GLU A 51 19.59 -10.84 6.33
C GLU A 51 18.71 -11.29 5.14
N LEU A 52 17.80 -10.44 4.66
CA LEU A 52 16.97 -10.71 3.48
C LEU A 52 17.80 -10.87 2.20
N ALA A 53 18.92 -10.20 2.09
CA ALA A 53 19.83 -10.30 0.92
C ALA A 53 20.42 -11.71 0.73
N GLU A 54 20.39 -12.55 1.75
CA GLU A 54 20.79 -13.96 1.68
C GLU A 54 19.75 -14.82 0.94
N HIS A 55 18.55 -14.29 0.73
CA HIS A 55 17.46 -14.99 0.04
C HIS A 55 17.21 -14.35 -1.34
N PRO A 56 17.13 -15.13 -2.43
CA PRO A 56 16.99 -14.61 -3.79
C PRO A 56 15.53 -14.21 -4.09
N VAL A 57 15.00 -13.22 -3.34
CA VAL A 57 13.68 -12.64 -3.61
C VAL A 57 13.68 -11.87 -4.92
N ASP A 58 12.59 -11.92 -5.68
CA ASP A 58 12.53 -11.31 -7.01
C ASP A 58 12.35 -9.79 -6.98
N ALA A 59 11.70 -9.26 -5.95
CA ALA A 59 11.54 -7.82 -5.76
C ALA A 59 11.17 -7.46 -4.33
N VAL A 60 11.39 -6.19 -3.99
CA VAL A 60 10.83 -5.55 -2.79
C VAL A 60 9.84 -4.47 -3.17
N ILE A 61 8.73 -4.37 -2.42
CA ILE A 61 7.68 -3.37 -2.61
C ILE A 61 7.82 -2.32 -1.51
N ILE A 62 8.17 -1.10 -1.88
CA ILE A 62 8.52 0.00 -0.99
C ILE A 62 7.60 1.20 -1.21
N ALA A 63 7.53 2.12 -0.24
CA ALA A 63 6.73 3.35 -0.35
C ALA A 63 7.53 4.62 -0.05
N ASP A 64 8.74 4.48 0.44
CA ASP A 64 9.56 5.58 0.98
C ASP A 64 10.89 5.71 0.24
N PRO A 65 11.30 6.93 -0.17
CA PRO A 65 12.59 7.14 -0.87
C PRO A 65 13.82 6.75 -0.03
N GLY A 66 13.77 6.91 1.29
CA GLY A 66 14.87 6.50 2.18
C GLY A 66 15.00 4.98 2.23
N VAL A 67 13.87 4.25 2.21
CA VAL A 67 13.88 2.79 2.08
C VAL A 67 14.41 2.35 0.73
N LEU A 68 14.09 3.07 -0.36
CA LEU A 68 14.67 2.82 -1.69
C LEU A 68 16.20 2.95 -1.65
N SER A 69 16.72 4.00 -1.00
CA SER A 69 18.17 4.19 -0.84
C SER A 69 18.80 3.01 -0.10
N LEU A 70 18.25 2.60 1.03
CA LEU A 70 18.74 1.45 1.81
C LEU A 70 18.74 0.15 0.99
N VAL A 71 17.68 -0.12 0.23
CA VAL A 71 17.61 -1.31 -0.62
C VAL A 71 18.70 -1.28 -1.68
N ARG A 72 18.95 -0.14 -2.30
CA ARG A 72 20.02 -0.02 -3.33
C ARG A 72 21.41 -0.22 -2.77
N ASP A 73 21.64 0.26 -1.54
CA ASP A 73 22.94 0.12 -0.89
C ASP A 73 23.22 -1.34 -0.48
N ILE A 74 22.17 -2.09 -0.10
CA ILE A 74 22.32 -3.44 0.49
C ILE A 74 22.00 -4.55 -0.52
N MET A 75 20.99 -4.34 -1.37
CA MET A 75 20.47 -5.33 -2.33
C MET A 75 20.39 -4.72 -3.75
N PRO A 76 21.52 -4.25 -4.33
CA PRO A 76 21.54 -3.47 -5.57
C PRO A 76 20.93 -4.17 -6.78
N ASP A 77 20.98 -5.51 -6.81
CA ASP A 77 20.48 -6.34 -7.91
C ASP A 77 18.99 -6.69 -7.76
N THR A 78 18.40 -6.43 -6.58
CA THR A 78 16.99 -6.75 -6.33
C THR A 78 16.07 -5.68 -6.93
N ALA A 79 15.08 -6.10 -7.69
CA ALA A 79 14.11 -5.18 -8.27
C ALA A 79 13.30 -4.45 -7.18
N CYS A 80 13.07 -3.15 -7.39
CA CYS A 80 12.20 -2.35 -6.55
C CYS A 80 10.88 -2.06 -7.26
N HIS A 81 9.78 -2.26 -6.56
CA HIS A 81 8.44 -1.84 -6.96
C HIS A 81 7.94 -0.77 -6.00
N ILE A 82 7.26 0.24 -6.51
CA ILE A 82 6.64 1.27 -5.69
C ILE A 82 5.25 0.83 -5.26
N SER A 83 5.01 0.88 -3.96
CA SER A 83 3.71 0.57 -3.36
C SER A 83 2.70 1.70 -3.60
N THR A 84 1.41 1.35 -3.57
CA THR A 84 0.30 2.32 -3.66
C THR A 84 0.40 3.44 -2.61
N GLN A 85 1.06 3.22 -1.47
CA GLN A 85 1.28 4.23 -0.44
C GLN A 85 2.18 5.39 -0.87
N ALA A 86 2.94 5.24 -1.94
CA ALA A 86 3.68 6.36 -2.55
C ALA A 86 2.78 7.31 -3.33
N ASN A 87 1.50 6.97 -3.49
CA ASN A 87 0.46 7.82 -4.05
C ASN A 87 0.76 8.26 -5.50
N CYS A 88 1.16 7.32 -6.34
CA CYS A 88 1.42 7.58 -7.75
C CYS A 88 0.10 7.73 -8.52
N THR A 89 -0.19 8.94 -8.98
CA THR A 89 -1.47 9.33 -9.60
C THR A 89 -1.32 9.94 -10.99
N ASN A 90 -0.12 9.98 -11.55
CA ASN A 90 0.11 10.57 -12.88
C ASN A 90 1.39 10.03 -13.53
N THR A 91 1.47 10.16 -14.85
CA THR A 91 2.61 9.69 -15.65
C THR A 91 3.95 10.26 -15.18
N ARG A 92 3.99 11.55 -14.83
CA ARG A 92 5.24 12.19 -14.37
C ARG A 92 5.78 11.57 -13.09
N ALA A 93 4.90 11.16 -12.17
CA ALA A 93 5.29 10.47 -10.96
C ALA A 93 5.80 9.04 -11.26
N ALA A 94 5.15 8.32 -12.17
CA ALA A 94 5.61 7.01 -12.63
C ALA A 94 7.00 7.11 -13.29
N ASP A 95 7.21 8.07 -14.18
CA ASP A 95 8.49 8.32 -14.85
C ASP A 95 9.60 8.75 -13.87
N PHE A 96 9.23 9.52 -12.84
CA PHE A 96 10.18 9.87 -11.78
C PHE A 96 10.72 8.60 -11.10
N TRP A 97 9.83 7.70 -10.69
CA TRP A 97 10.24 6.45 -10.08
C TRP A 97 11.03 5.56 -11.03
N TYR A 98 10.63 5.48 -12.30
CA TYR A 98 11.37 4.75 -13.32
C TYR A 98 12.81 5.25 -13.47
N LYS A 99 13.01 6.57 -13.53
CA LYS A 99 14.34 7.20 -13.56
C LYS A 99 15.15 6.93 -12.30
N GLN A 100 14.48 6.67 -11.19
CA GLN A 100 15.11 6.15 -9.98
C GLN A 100 15.39 4.63 -10.04
N GLY A 101 15.27 3.97 -11.18
CA GLY A 101 15.56 2.53 -11.38
C GLY A 101 14.50 1.58 -10.84
N VAL A 102 13.33 2.10 -10.45
CA VAL A 102 12.17 1.28 -10.06
C VAL A 102 11.63 0.57 -11.31
N LYS A 103 11.24 -0.69 -11.16
CA LYS A 103 10.75 -1.53 -12.28
C LYS A 103 9.24 -1.49 -12.45
N ARG A 104 8.50 -1.22 -11.37
CA ARG A 104 7.03 -1.23 -11.37
C ARG A 104 6.48 -0.24 -10.37
N VAL A 105 5.34 0.36 -10.69
CA VAL A 105 4.59 1.21 -9.78
C VAL A 105 3.18 0.64 -9.59
N VAL A 106 2.80 0.39 -8.34
CA VAL A 106 1.41 0.11 -7.98
C VAL A 106 0.68 1.44 -7.88
N LEU A 107 -0.20 1.70 -8.83
CA LEU A 107 -0.91 2.97 -8.94
C LEU A 107 -1.85 3.20 -7.75
N ALA A 108 -2.17 4.45 -7.48
CA ALA A 108 -3.13 4.83 -6.46
C ALA A 108 -4.54 4.30 -6.81
N ARG A 109 -5.28 3.85 -5.80
CA ARG A 109 -6.64 3.30 -5.97
C ARG A 109 -7.70 4.33 -6.29
N GLU A 110 -7.36 5.60 -6.15
CA GLU A 110 -8.19 6.77 -6.42
C GLU A 110 -8.29 7.11 -7.91
N LEU A 111 -7.50 6.44 -8.76
CA LEU A 111 -7.51 6.66 -10.21
C LEU A 111 -8.71 5.99 -10.88
N SER A 112 -9.29 6.68 -11.85
CA SER A 112 -10.24 6.13 -12.80
C SER A 112 -9.56 5.20 -13.82
N LEU A 113 -10.32 4.34 -14.51
CA LEU A 113 -9.81 3.48 -15.58
C LEU A 113 -9.12 4.28 -16.70
N ASN A 114 -9.68 5.43 -17.06
CA ASN A 114 -9.09 6.30 -18.09
C ASN A 114 -7.72 6.81 -17.67
N GLU A 115 -7.56 7.26 -16.43
CA GLU A 115 -6.27 7.72 -15.90
C GLU A 115 -5.26 6.56 -15.80
N VAL A 116 -5.69 5.37 -15.39
CA VAL A 116 -4.85 4.16 -15.40
C VAL A 116 -4.35 3.87 -16.83
N SER A 117 -5.25 3.89 -17.81
CA SER A 117 -4.93 3.67 -19.23
C SER A 117 -3.94 4.72 -19.73
N GLU A 118 -4.17 6.00 -19.41
CA GLU A 118 -3.30 7.10 -19.82
C GLU A 118 -1.88 6.94 -19.22
N ILE A 119 -1.77 6.63 -17.94
CA ILE A 119 -0.46 6.42 -17.31
C ILE A 119 0.25 5.22 -17.92
N SER A 120 -0.46 4.09 -18.10
CA SER A 120 0.12 2.86 -18.65
C SER A 120 0.58 3.03 -20.10
N ALA A 121 -0.13 3.84 -20.89
CA ALA A 121 0.23 4.09 -22.29
C ALA A 121 1.40 5.07 -22.46
N ASN A 122 1.63 5.96 -21.49
CA ASN A 122 2.58 7.07 -21.62
C ASN A 122 3.79 7.00 -20.67
N SER A 123 3.91 5.95 -19.86
CA SER A 123 5.06 5.75 -18.99
C SER A 123 5.86 4.53 -19.40
N ASP A 124 7.18 4.62 -19.31
CA ASP A 124 8.10 3.47 -19.47
C ASP A 124 8.11 2.54 -18.26
N CYS A 125 7.53 2.98 -17.14
CA CYS A 125 7.43 2.17 -15.93
C CYS A 125 6.28 1.16 -16.03
N SER A 126 6.54 -0.10 -15.71
CA SER A 126 5.46 -1.08 -15.59
C SER A 126 4.46 -0.65 -14.52
N THR A 127 3.18 -0.75 -14.81
CA THR A 127 2.10 -0.40 -13.87
C THR A 127 1.43 -1.64 -13.28
N GLU A 128 0.91 -1.49 -12.08
CA GLU A 128 0.09 -2.48 -11.39
C GLU A 128 -1.09 -1.77 -10.73
N VAL A 129 -2.28 -2.37 -10.76
CA VAL A 129 -3.50 -1.79 -10.18
C VAL A 129 -4.23 -2.78 -9.30
N PHE A 130 -4.89 -2.26 -8.27
CA PHE A 130 -5.83 -3.05 -7.50
C PHE A 130 -7.14 -3.20 -8.27
N VAL A 131 -7.63 -4.42 -8.39
CA VAL A 131 -8.93 -4.72 -9.01
C VAL A 131 -10.01 -5.07 -7.98
N GLN A 132 -9.60 -5.41 -6.77
CA GLN A 132 -10.50 -5.69 -5.66
C GLN A 132 -9.82 -5.38 -4.32
N GLY A 133 -10.60 -4.92 -3.35
CA GLY A 133 -10.15 -4.74 -1.98
C GLY A 133 -10.76 -3.54 -1.29
N ALA A 134 -10.44 -3.40 -0.01
CA ALA A 134 -10.92 -2.31 0.82
C ALA A 134 -10.33 -0.96 0.34
N MET A 135 -11.20 0.01 0.08
CA MET A 135 -10.79 1.39 -0.08
C MET A 135 -10.56 2.03 1.30
N CYS A 136 -9.51 2.83 1.39
CA CYS A 136 -9.25 3.66 2.56
C CYS A 136 -9.94 5.02 2.38
N ILE A 137 -10.44 5.61 3.47
CA ILE A 137 -10.96 6.98 3.45
C ILE A 137 -9.87 8.02 3.16
N SER A 138 -8.62 7.68 3.45
CA SER A 138 -7.47 8.54 3.20
C SER A 138 -6.72 8.08 1.96
N TYR A 139 -6.17 9.04 1.23
CA TYR A 139 -5.38 8.78 0.04
C TYR A 139 -4.31 7.72 0.28
N SER A 140 -4.37 6.65 -0.48
CA SER A 140 -3.41 5.54 -0.47
C SER A 140 -3.07 5.00 0.93
N GLY A 141 -4.02 5.11 1.86
CA GLY A 141 -3.88 4.58 3.22
C GLY A 141 -3.09 5.45 4.20
N ARG A 142 -2.74 6.69 3.85
CA ARG A 142 -2.06 7.64 4.74
C ARG A 142 -3.06 8.26 5.73
N CYS A 143 -3.32 7.57 6.83
CA CYS A 143 -4.43 7.87 7.72
C CYS A 143 -4.01 8.00 9.18
N TYR A 144 -4.54 9.04 9.85
CA TYR A 144 -4.42 9.22 11.31
C TYR A 144 -5.67 8.80 12.09
N LEU A 145 -6.79 8.51 11.40
CA LEU A 145 -8.06 8.22 12.06
C LEU A 145 -7.97 7.05 13.04
N SER A 146 -7.30 5.97 12.64
CA SER A 146 -7.10 4.79 13.49
C SER A 146 -6.26 5.11 14.74
N SER A 147 -5.22 5.94 14.60
CA SER A 147 -4.43 6.39 15.76
C SER A 147 -5.26 7.26 16.68
N TYR A 148 -6.05 8.18 16.14
CA TYR A 148 -6.89 9.08 16.91
C TYR A 148 -8.02 8.34 17.64
N MET A 149 -8.74 7.44 16.95
CA MET A 149 -9.93 6.77 17.47
C MET A 149 -9.64 5.55 18.33
N ALA A 150 -8.52 4.86 18.10
CA ALA A 150 -8.22 3.55 18.67
C ALA A 150 -6.77 3.41 19.19
N ASN A 151 -5.97 4.47 19.13
CA ASN A 151 -4.55 4.44 19.47
C ASN A 151 -3.76 3.34 18.74
N ARG A 152 -4.12 3.07 17.45
CA ARG A 152 -3.51 2.06 16.61
C ARG A 152 -2.94 2.70 15.34
N GLY A 153 -1.66 2.47 15.07
CA GLY A 153 -0.92 3.12 14.00
C GLY A 153 -1.19 2.53 12.61
N ALA A 154 -2.19 3.04 11.89
CA ALA A 154 -2.51 2.57 10.54
C ALA A 154 -1.31 2.62 9.58
N ASN A 155 -0.50 3.66 9.68
CA ASN A 155 0.69 3.86 8.84
C ASN A 155 1.86 2.92 9.20
N LEU A 156 1.74 2.18 10.29
CA LEU A 156 2.68 1.16 10.76
C LEU A 156 2.11 -0.27 10.63
N GLY A 157 1.00 -0.41 9.93
CA GLY A 157 0.38 -1.71 9.66
C GLY A 157 -0.62 -2.19 10.70
N ASP A 158 -1.05 -1.34 11.64
CA ASP A 158 -2.01 -1.68 12.69
C ASP A 158 -3.29 -0.84 12.58
N CYS A 159 -4.01 -0.94 11.45
CA CYS A 159 -5.23 -0.22 11.21
C CYS A 159 -6.43 -0.86 11.94
N ALA A 160 -7.13 -0.08 12.78
CA ALA A 160 -8.38 -0.49 13.44
C ALA A 160 -9.61 -0.45 12.52
N GLN A 161 -9.48 0.05 11.29
CA GLN A 161 -10.57 0.27 10.34
C GLN A 161 -11.69 1.18 10.90
N SER A 162 -11.34 2.18 11.69
CA SER A 162 -12.28 3.10 12.35
C SER A 162 -13.22 3.78 11.36
N CYS A 163 -12.79 4.03 10.12
CA CYS A 163 -13.63 4.59 9.07
C CYS A 163 -14.82 3.69 8.66
N ARG A 164 -14.81 2.42 9.08
CA ARG A 164 -15.88 1.44 8.79
C ARG A 164 -16.79 1.17 9.99
N TRP A 165 -16.58 1.84 11.11
CA TRP A 165 -17.47 1.75 12.25
C TRP A 165 -18.76 2.50 11.95
N LYS A 166 -19.83 2.14 12.63
CA LYS A 166 -21.11 2.87 12.55
C LYS A 166 -21.01 4.13 13.40
N TYR A 167 -21.37 5.25 12.80
CA TYR A 167 -21.38 6.56 13.44
C TYR A 167 -22.75 7.20 13.35
N SER A 168 -23.02 8.10 14.30
CA SER A 168 -24.16 9.01 14.25
C SER A 168 -23.68 10.40 14.64
N LEU A 169 -24.28 11.43 14.07
CA LEU A 169 -24.08 12.79 14.50
C LEU A 169 -24.98 13.06 15.70
N VAL A 170 -24.46 13.79 16.67
CA VAL A 170 -25.21 14.29 17.83
C VAL A 170 -24.97 15.79 17.90
N GLU A 171 -26.03 16.55 17.97
CA GLU A 171 -25.95 17.99 18.17
C GLU A 171 -25.83 18.27 19.68
N GLU A 172 -24.94 19.23 20.06
CA GLU A 172 -24.53 19.44 21.45
C GLU A 172 -25.70 19.82 22.38
N GLU A 173 -26.64 20.63 21.88
CA GLU A 173 -27.81 21.06 22.66
C GLU A 173 -28.92 20.00 22.70
N ARG A 174 -28.81 18.93 21.87
CA ARG A 174 -29.74 17.79 21.76
C ARG A 174 -29.04 16.44 21.90
N PRO A 175 -28.40 16.15 23.02
CA PRO A 175 -27.48 15.03 23.18
C PRO A 175 -28.12 13.63 23.07
N ASN A 176 -29.44 13.53 23.08
CA ASN A 176 -30.17 12.25 22.95
C ASN A 176 -30.78 12.03 21.57
N GLU A 177 -30.57 12.95 20.64
CA GLU A 177 -31.02 12.82 19.26
C GLU A 177 -29.84 12.38 18.37
N TYR A 178 -29.95 11.20 17.75
CA TYR A 178 -28.94 10.61 16.91
C TYR A 178 -29.34 10.72 15.44
N TYR A 179 -28.52 11.39 14.65
CA TYR A 179 -28.70 11.53 13.21
C TYR A 179 -27.78 10.55 12.51
N PRO A 180 -28.31 9.47 11.87
CA PRO A 180 -27.46 8.52 11.18
C PRO A 180 -26.72 9.18 10.02
N ILE A 181 -25.47 8.80 9.84
CA ILE A 181 -24.70 9.20 8.68
C ILE A 181 -24.96 8.16 7.60
N VAL A 182 -25.63 8.55 6.52
CA VAL A 182 -26.00 7.68 5.40
C VAL A 182 -25.27 8.17 4.15
N GLU A 183 -24.73 7.23 3.38
CA GLU A 183 -24.13 7.53 2.08
C GLU A 183 -25.23 7.52 1.00
N ASP A 184 -25.41 8.65 0.34
CA ASP A 184 -26.28 8.77 -0.85
C ASP A 184 -25.37 9.04 -2.07
N GLY A 185 -25.58 8.36 -3.17
CA GLY A 185 -24.68 8.17 -4.33
C GLY A 185 -23.86 9.36 -4.85
N GLU A 186 -24.20 10.59 -4.48
CA GLU A 186 -23.46 11.81 -4.88
C GLU A 186 -22.67 12.48 -3.74
N TYR A 187 -22.92 12.12 -2.48
CA TYR A 187 -22.26 12.74 -1.33
C TYR A 187 -21.73 11.67 -0.39
N ALA A 188 -20.41 11.64 -0.24
CA ALA A 188 -19.79 10.76 0.74
C ALA A 188 -20.17 11.20 2.16
N SER A 189 -20.87 10.34 2.88
CA SER A 189 -20.97 10.47 4.32
C SER A 189 -19.58 10.30 4.94
N VAL A 190 -19.33 11.02 6.01
CA VAL A 190 -18.01 11.37 6.55
C VAL A 190 -17.08 10.19 6.78
N MET A 191 -17.51 8.93 6.83
CA MET A 191 -16.65 7.83 7.22
C MET A 191 -16.97 6.45 6.62
N SER A 192 -17.62 6.38 5.47
CA SER A 192 -17.86 5.10 4.79
C SER A 192 -17.03 5.01 3.52
N SER A 193 -16.00 4.19 3.51
CA SER A 193 -15.29 3.85 2.27
C SER A 193 -15.92 2.60 1.65
N ARG A 194 -16.25 2.66 0.36
CA ARG A 194 -16.70 1.51 -0.42
C ARG A 194 -15.54 0.57 -0.71
N ASP A 195 -15.82 -0.69 -0.95
CA ASP A 195 -14.82 -1.61 -1.46
C ASP A 195 -14.64 -1.43 -2.96
N LEU A 196 -13.38 -1.47 -3.40
CA LEU A 196 -13.05 -1.52 -4.81
C LEU A 196 -13.48 -2.88 -5.38
N CYS A 197 -14.22 -2.88 -6.47
CA CYS A 197 -14.56 -4.09 -7.23
C CYS A 197 -14.54 -3.76 -8.73
N MET A 198 -13.46 -4.14 -9.41
CA MET A 198 -13.22 -3.91 -10.83
C MET A 198 -13.18 -5.21 -11.64
N ILE A 199 -13.75 -6.30 -11.12
CA ILE A 199 -13.72 -7.61 -11.79
C ILE A 199 -14.31 -7.54 -13.20
N GLN A 200 -15.36 -6.75 -13.38
CA GLN A 200 -16.01 -6.58 -14.69
C GLN A 200 -15.14 -5.83 -15.71
N HIS A 201 -14.14 -5.09 -15.26
CA HIS A 201 -13.24 -4.27 -16.06
C HIS A 201 -11.87 -4.91 -16.31
N ILE A 202 -11.65 -6.15 -15.87
CA ILE A 202 -10.39 -6.87 -16.12
C ILE A 202 -10.06 -6.95 -17.63
N PRO A 203 -11.03 -7.13 -18.56
CA PRO A 203 -10.74 -7.14 -19.97
C PRO A 203 -10.25 -5.81 -20.55
N GLU A 204 -10.43 -4.70 -19.82
CA GLU A 204 -10.04 -3.35 -20.24
C GLU A 204 -8.66 -2.96 -19.67
N LEU A 205 -8.15 -3.72 -18.71
CA LEU A 205 -6.84 -3.55 -18.06
C LEU A 205 -5.76 -4.40 -18.73
#